data_03bf1ad1a3a47396fd6494ef4739179d
#
_entry.id   03bf1ad1a3a47396fd6494ef4739179d
#
_cell.length_a   1.000
_cell.length_b   1.000
_cell.length_c   1.000
_cell.angle_alpha   90.00
_cell.angle_beta   90.00
_cell.angle_gamma   90.00
#
_symmetry.space_group_name_H-M   'P 1'
#
loop_
_entity.id
_entity.type
_entity.pdbx_description
1 polymer ?
#
loop_
_entity_poly.entity_id
_entity_poly.type
_entity_poly.pdbx_seq_one_letter_code
_entity_poly.pdbx_strand_id
1 'polypeptide(L)'
;MNRWLLPENIADVLPSEARKIEELRRILLDRFQSYGYELVMPPMLEYLDSLLTGSGQDLNLKTFKLVDQLSGRTLGLRADITPQVARIDAHLLNR
;
A
#
# COMPACT_ATOMS: atom_id res chain seq x y z
N MET A 1 -28.29 -14.47 7.52
CA MET A 1 -26.91 -13.97 7.41
C MET A 1 -26.91 -12.62 6.71
N ASN A 2 -26.20 -11.66 7.26
CA ASN A 2 -26.10 -10.32 6.69
C ASN A 2 -25.03 -10.30 5.59
N ARG A 3 -25.48 -10.07 4.33
CA ARG A 3 -24.57 -10.08 3.17
C ARG A 3 -23.68 -8.83 3.09
N TRP A 4 -24.00 -7.81 3.89
CA TRP A 4 -23.27 -6.54 3.88
C TRP A 4 -22.26 -6.42 5.01
N LEU A 5 -22.02 -7.50 5.74
CA LEU A 5 -20.98 -7.50 6.76
C LEU A 5 -19.59 -7.41 6.12
N LEU A 6 -18.80 -6.49 6.63
CA LEU A 6 -17.39 -6.37 6.26
C LEU A 6 -16.54 -7.20 7.22
N PRO A 7 -15.33 -7.58 6.79
CA PRO A 7 -14.40 -8.20 7.72
C PRO A 7 -14.12 -7.31 8.92
N GLU A 8 -13.70 -7.92 10.02
CA GLU A 8 -13.38 -7.19 11.24
C GLU A 8 -12.31 -6.13 10.97
N ASN A 9 -12.51 -4.93 11.51
CA ASN A 9 -11.62 -3.79 11.36
C ASN A 9 -11.52 -3.22 9.94
N ILE A 10 -12.46 -3.60 9.06
CA ILE A 10 -12.58 -3.02 7.74
C ILE A 10 -13.92 -2.30 7.66
N ALA A 11 -13.88 -1.06 7.21
CA ALA A 11 -15.07 -0.21 7.16
C ALA A 11 -15.08 0.65 5.91
N ASP A 12 -16.27 1.00 5.47
CA ASP A 12 -16.45 1.97 4.41
C ASP A 12 -16.24 3.38 4.95
N VAL A 13 -15.72 4.26 4.11
CA VAL A 13 -15.65 5.69 4.40
C VAL A 13 -16.76 6.37 3.60
N LEU A 14 -17.74 6.93 4.30
CA LEU A 14 -18.92 7.51 3.68
C LEU A 14 -18.67 8.95 3.23
N PRO A 15 -19.58 9.55 2.39
CA PRO A 15 -19.25 10.77 1.65
C PRO A 15 -18.74 11.95 2.47
N SER A 16 -19.33 12.28 3.61
CA SER A 16 -18.88 13.44 4.39
C SER A 16 -17.47 13.26 4.94
N GLU A 17 -17.18 12.06 5.44
CA GLU A 17 -15.86 11.73 5.97
C GLU A 17 -14.83 11.58 4.85
N ALA A 18 -15.24 10.95 3.74
CA ALA A 18 -14.37 10.80 2.57
C ALA A 18 -13.95 12.15 2.01
N ARG A 19 -14.86 13.14 2.00
CA ARG A 19 -14.54 14.49 1.55
C ARG A 19 -13.48 15.13 2.44
N LYS A 20 -13.61 15.00 3.75
CA LYS A 20 -12.64 15.56 4.69
C LYS A 20 -11.26 14.93 4.51
N ILE A 21 -11.22 13.63 4.31
CA ILE A 21 -9.96 12.89 4.07
C ILE A 21 -9.31 13.39 2.78
N GLU A 22 -10.09 13.53 1.71
CA GLU A 22 -9.57 13.98 0.41
C GLU A 22 -9.08 15.43 0.46
N GLU A 23 -9.78 16.30 1.17
CA GLU A 23 -9.35 17.69 1.36
C GLU A 23 -8.02 17.76 2.11
N LEU A 24 -7.90 17.00 3.20
CA LEU A 24 -6.66 16.92 3.96
C LEU A 24 -5.52 16.34 3.12
N ARG A 25 -5.81 15.29 2.37
CA ARG A 25 -4.84 14.66 1.47
C ARG A 25 -4.27 15.68 0.49
N ARG A 26 -5.12 16.48 -0.16
CA ARG A 26 -4.69 17.50 -1.12
C ARG A 26 -3.81 18.55 -0.46
N ILE A 27 -4.20 19.02 0.71
CA ILE A 27 -3.42 20.00 1.45
C ILE A 27 -2.03 19.47 1.76
N LEU A 28 -1.95 18.23 2.26
CA LEU A 28 -0.67 17.62 2.62
C LEU A 28 0.21 17.38 1.40
N LEU A 29 -0.36 16.87 0.31
CA LEU A 29 0.41 16.60 -0.91
C LEU A 29 0.95 17.89 -1.53
N ASP A 30 0.13 18.94 -1.57
CA ASP A 30 0.58 20.24 -2.07
C ASP A 30 1.71 20.81 -1.22
N ARG A 31 1.60 20.66 0.09
CA ARG A 31 2.63 21.11 1.03
C ARG A 31 3.93 20.36 0.81
N PHE A 32 3.86 19.03 0.69
CA PHE A 32 5.05 18.22 0.45
C PHE A 32 5.70 18.57 -0.88
N GLN A 33 4.90 18.78 -1.92
CA GLN A 33 5.41 19.16 -3.24
C GLN A 33 6.16 20.51 -3.16
N SER A 34 5.65 21.44 -2.37
CA SER A 34 6.30 22.75 -2.20
C SER A 34 7.68 22.66 -1.55
N TYR A 35 7.95 21.55 -0.84
CA TYR A 35 9.26 21.29 -0.24
C TYR A 35 10.14 20.39 -1.12
N GLY A 36 9.70 20.08 -2.34
CA GLY A 36 10.49 19.29 -3.27
C GLY A 36 10.26 17.79 -3.19
N TYR A 37 9.30 17.32 -2.40
CA TYR A 37 8.96 15.90 -2.38
C TYR A 37 8.19 15.50 -3.63
N GLU A 38 8.46 14.32 -4.12
CA GLU A 38 7.77 13.77 -5.28
C GLU A 38 6.80 12.68 -4.85
N LEU A 39 5.62 12.65 -5.48
CA LEU A 39 4.60 11.65 -5.20
C LEU A 39 4.90 10.38 -5.97
N VAL A 40 4.87 9.24 -5.26
CA VAL A 40 4.90 7.92 -5.88
C VAL A 40 3.68 7.12 -5.41
N MET A 41 3.20 6.23 -6.26
CA MET A 41 2.05 5.37 -5.97
C MET A 41 2.40 3.93 -6.29
N PRO A 42 3.05 3.21 -5.36
CA PRO A 42 3.34 1.81 -5.60
C PRO A 42 2.06 0.97 -5.59
N PRO A 43 2.06 -0.20 -6.25
CA PRO A 43 0.87 -1.05 -6.27
C PRO A 43 0.58 -1.65 -4.90
N MET A 44 -0.69 -1.95 -4.66
CA MET A 44 -1.11 -2.60 -3.41
C MET A 44 -0.65 -4.05 -3.34
N LEU A 45 -0.55 -4.72 -4.49
CA LEU A 45 -0.12 -6.11 -4.59
C LEU A 45 1.21 -6.19 -5.31
N GLU A 46 2.13 -6.98 -4.78
CA GLU A 46 3.40 -7.29 -5.42
C GLU A 46 3.73 -8.75 -5.16
N TYR A 47 4.73 -9.28 -5.86
CA TYR A 47 5.25 -10.60 -5.52
C TYR A 47 5.76 -10.55 -4.09
N LEU A 48 5.43 -11.59 -3.32
CA LEU A 48 5.74 -11.62 -1.91
C LEU A 48 7.23 -11.39 -1.63
N ASP A 49 8.08 -11.99 -2.45
CA ASP A 49 9.52 -11.85 -2.28
C ASP A 49 9.98 -10.40 -2.39
N SER A 50 9.38 -9.63 -3.31
CA SER A 50 9.72 -8.21 -3.46
C SER A 50 9.31 -7.39 -2.25
N LEU A 51 8.15 -7.69 -1.67
CA LEU A 51 7.67 -6.98 -0.48
C LEU A 51 8.51 -7.29 0.76
N LEU A 52 9.05 -8.50 0.85
CA LEU A 52 9.73 -8.96 2.04
C LEU A 52 11.25 -8.76 1.99
N THR A 53 11.79 -8.34 0.85
CA THR A 53 13.22 -8.10 0.72
C THR A 53 13.67 -7.05 1.74
N GLY A 54 14.60 -7.41 2.61
CA GLY A 54 15.09 -6.54 3.67
C GLY A 54 14.17 -6.38 4.86
N SER A 55 13.02 -7.08 4.87
CA SER A 55 12.06 -7.04 5.97
C SER A 55 12.23 -8.22 6.91
N GLY A 56 11.76 -8.07 8.13
CA GLY A 56 11.84 -9.14 9.13
C GLY A 56 10.70 -10.15 9.02
N GLN A 57 10.80 -11.20 9.83
CA GLN A 57 9.80 -12.25 9.89
C GLN A 57 8.42 -11.73 10.32
N ASP A 58 8.38 -10.71 11.17
CA ASP A 58 7.12 -10.14 11.63
C ASP A 58 6.28 -9.61 10.48
N LEU A 59 6.91 -8.94 9.50
CA LEU A 59 6.19 -8.42 8.36
C LEU A 59 5.64 -9.56 7.50
N ASN A 60 6.40 -10.64 7.34
CA ASN A 60 5.94 -11.83 6.61
C ASN A 60 4.68 -12.42 7.26
N LEU A 61 4.67 -12.53 8.59
CA LEU A 61 3.53 -13.08 9.33
C LEU A 61 2.30 -12.19 9.25
N LYS A 62 2.49 -10.86 9.12
CA LYS A 62 1.40 -9.89 9.10
C LYS A 62 0.88 -9.60 7.70
N THR A 63 1.53 -10.10 6.67
CA THR A 63 1.16 -9.82 5.28
C THR A 63 0.08 -10.80 4.82
N PHE A 64 -1.03 -10.26 4.30
CA PHE A 64 -2.03 -11.08 3.61
C PHE A 64 -1.45 -11.58 2.29
N LYS A 65 -1.65 -12.85 2.01
CA LYS A 65 -1.07 -13.50 0.85
C LYS A 65 -2.14 -14.02 -0.08
N LEU A 66 -1.89 -13.91 -1.37
CA LEU A 66 -2.75 -14.39 -2.43
C LEU A 66 -1.92 -15.20 -3.42
N VAL A 67 -2.55 -16.14 -4.10
CA VAL A 67 -1.89 -16.89 -5.17
C VAL A 67 -2.42 -16.40 -6.51
N ASP A 68 -1.52 -15.96 -7.38
CA ASP A 68 -1.88 -15.59 -8.73
C ASP A 68 -2.16 -16.86 -9.54
N GLN A 69 -3.41 -17.03 -9.96
CA GLN A 69 -3.84 -18.23 -10.66
C GLN A 69 -3.12 -18.44 -12.00
N LEU A 70 -2.68 -17.36 -12.64
CA LEU A 70 -2.03 -17.47 -13.94
C LEU A 70 -0.56 -17.86 -13.83
N SER A 71 0.18 -17.26 -12.91
CA SER A 71 1.60 -17.50 -12.76
C SER A 71 1.92 -18.55 -11.70
N GLY A 72 1.00 -18.82 -10.79
CA GLY A 72 1.24 -19.70 -9.64
C GLY A 72 2.08 -19.06 -8.55
N ARG A 73 2.47 -17.79 -8.71
CA ARG A 73 3.33 -17.09 -7.74
C ARG A 73 2.50 -16.52 -6.60
N THR A 74 3.13 -16.43 -5.43
CA THR A 74 2.50 -15.85 -4.26
C THR A 74 2.66 -14.33 -4.31
N LEU A 75 1.53 -13.63 -4.16
CA LEU A 75 1.48 -12.18 -4.04
C LEU A 75 1.21 -11.80 -2.60
N GLY A 76 1.67 -10.62 -2.20
CA GLY A 76 1.35 -10.06 -0.90
C GLY A 76 0.58 -8.77 -1.05
N LEU A 77 -0.43 -8.57 -0.19
CA LEU A 77 -1.07 -7.28 -0.01
C LEU A 77 -0.17 -6.50 0.94
N ARG A 78 0.29 -5.32 0.52
CA ARG A 78 1.26 -4.57 1.31
C ARG A 78 0.74 -4.28 2.72
N ALA A 79 1.55 -4.60 3.72
CA ALA A 79 1.30 -4.21 5.11
C ALA A 79 1.96 -2.88 5.42
N ASP A 80 3.06 -2.57 4.71
CA ASP A 80 3.84 -1.36 4.89
C ASP A 80 4.39 -0.94 3.52
N ILE A 81 4.29 0.33 3.19
CA ILE A 81 4.73 0.88 1.92
C ILE A 81 6.25 1.10 1.85
N THR A 82 6.93 1.08 2.99
CA THR A 82 8.36 1.39 3.06
C THR A 82 9.23 0.51 2.15
N PRO A 83 9.06 -0.82 2.10
CA PRO A 83 9.84 -1.64 1.18
C PRO A 83 9.61 -1.29 -0.28
N GLN A 84 8.39 -0.88 -0.64
CA GLN A 84 8.07 -0.50 -2.02
C GLN A 84 8.75 0.81 -2.40
N VAL A 85 8.76 1.78 -1.50
CA VAL A 85 9.44 3.07 -1.74
C VAL A 85 10.93 2.84 -1.88
N ALA A 86 11.51 1.98 -1.05
CA ALA A 86 12.92 1.64 -1.14
C ALA A 86 13.26 0.99 -2.50
N ARG A 87 12.39 0.11 -3.00
CA ARG A 87 12.56 -0.51 -4.31
C ARG A 87 12.51 0.52 -5.43
N ILE A 88 11.53 1.42 -5.39
CA ILE A 88 11.40 2.47 -6.41
C ILE A 88 12.63 3.36 -6.40
N ASP A 89 13.09 3.78 -5.25
CA ASP A 89 14.28 4.62 -5.13
C ASP A 89 15.51 3.92 -5.68
N ALA A 90 15.73 2.66 -5.31
CA ALA A 90 16.92 1.92 -5.71
C ALA A 90 16.96 1.59 -7.20
N HIS A 91 15.82 1.29 -7.81
CA HIS A 91 15.77 0.72 -9.16
C HIS A 91 15.22 1.65 -10.22
N LEU A 92 14.42 2.65 -9.85
CA LEU A 92 13.71 3.49 -10.81
C LEU A 92 14.08 4.96 -10.74
N LEU A 93 14.38 5.49 -9.56
CA LEU A 93 14.68 6.91 -9.37
C LEU A 93 16.17 7.20 -9.25
N ASN A 94 16.92 6.27 -8.70
CA ASN A 94 18.35 6.46 -8.44
C ASN A 94 19.17 5.95 -9.62
N ARG A 95 19.13 6.70 -10.71
CA ARG A 95 19.87 6.39 -11.92
C ARG A 95 20.91 7.47 -12.24
#